data_026c1bc9aac93e0e7eee57f1530a1dd0
#
_entry.id   026c1bc9aac93e0e7eee57f1530a1dd0
#
_cell.length_a   1.000
_cell.length_b   1.000
_cell.length_c   1.000
_cell.angle_alpha   90.00
_cell.angle_beta   90.00
_cell.angle_gamma   90.00
#
_symmetry.space_group_name_H-M   'P 1'
#
loop_
_entity.id
_entity.type
_entity.pdbx_description
1 polymer ?
#
loop_
_entity_poly.entity_id
_entity_poly.type
_entity_poly.pdbx_seq_one_letter_code
_entity_poly.pdbx_strand_id
1 'polypeptide(L)'
;MELLPARVRITAILKKALFSGEYKSGDELSLTDIAAKLGVSRTPVREAFQALEAEGLIELRMNKGAIVKPIDEKYITDHYEMRILLESEAAARAAKNGMPEADKLIEKLLDAQKRMESLSTSEYEDLNFEVHTGIWTAADNMRLYKMLSNLWNGPSIGFTSPKLDHYIKSTQEHINILTCIKKKDAKKARKEMEQHIERSMDNILKNFKFR
;
A
#
# COMPACT_ATOMS: atom_id res chain seq x y z
N MET A 1 5.05 -21.19 -6.87
CA MET A 1 4.70 -19.76 -6.70
C MET A 1 4.01 -19.32 -7.98
N GLU A 2 2.69 -19.14 -7.95
CA GLU A 2 1.95 -18.64 -9.12
C GLU A 2 2.42 -17.23 -9.44
N LEU A 3 2.93 -17.03 -10.64
CA LEU A 3 3.30 -15.70 -11.14
C LEU A 3 2.03 -14.87 -11.26
N LEU A 4 1.95 -13.77 -10.54
CA LEU A 4 0.85 -12.80 -10.67
C LEU A 4 0.57 -12.49 -12.16
N PRO A 5 -0.70 -12.33 -12.57
CA PRO A 5 -1.06 -11.97 -13.94
C PRO A 5 -0.24 -10.77 -14.44
N ALA A 6 0.15 -10.80 -15.71
CA ALA A 6 1.01 -9.76 -16.31
C ALA A 6 0.48 -8.34 -16.06
N ARG A 7 -0.83 -8.13 -16.20
CA ARG A 7 -1.48 -6.83 -15.92
C ARG A 7 -1.20 -6.33 -14.50
N VAL A 8 -1.28 -7.21 -13.48
CA VAL A 8 -1.09 -6.83 -12.07
C VAL A 8 0.34 -6.38 -11.82
N ARG A 9 1.30 -7.13 -12.38
CA ARG A 9 2.73 -6.77 -12.28
C ARG A 9 3.03 -5.43 -12.97
N ILE A 10 2.47 -5.23 -14.17
CA ILE A 10 2.65 -3.98 -14.93
C ILE A 10 2.02 -2.80 -14.20
N THR A 11 0.80 -2.97 -13.67
CA THR A 11 0.15 -1.92 -12.85
C THR A 11 1.01 -1.52 -11.66
N ALA A 12 1.57 -2.50 -10.93
CA ALA A 12 2.45 -2.23 -9.78
C ALA A 12 3.75 -1.49 -10.20
N ILE A 13 4.38 -1.91 -11.31
CA ILE A 13 5.58 -1.24 -11.84
C ILE A 13 5.27 0.20 -12.23
N LEU A 14 4.18 0.44 -12.94
CA LEU A 14 3.80 1.79 -13.37
C LEU A 14 3.40 2.66 -12.19
N LYS A 15 2.66 2.15 -11.20
CA LYS A 15 2.38 2.88 -9.95
C LYS A 15 3.68 3.32 -9.28
N LYS A 16 4.63 2.41 -9.12
CA LYS A 16 5.93 2.73 -8.54
C LYS A 16 6.64 3.86 -9.30
N ALA A 17 6.64 3.81 -10.62
CA ALA A 17 7.23 4.82 -11.48
C ALA A 17 6.52 6.20 -11.36
N LEU A 18 5.18 6.21 -11.26
CA LEU A 18 4.39 7.42 -11.05
C LEU A 18 4.67 8.04 -9.67
N PHE A 19 4.62 7.25 -8.61
CA PHE A 19 4.85 7.74 -7.25
C PHE A 19 6.32 8.12 -6.97
N SER A 20 7.28 7.50 -7.65
CA SER A 20 8.70 7.90 -7.55
C SER A 20 9.04 9.16 -8.36
N GLY A 21 8.11 9.65 -9.20
CA GLY A 21 8.32 10.80 -10.07
C GLY A 21 9.16 10.51 -11.32
N GLU A 22 9.32 9.24 -11.69
CA GLU A 22 9.89 8.84 -12.98
C GLU A 22 9.03 9.36 -14.14
N TYR A 23 7.69 9.31 -13.96
CA TYR A 23 6.73 10.01 -14.82
C TYR A 23 6.09 11.15 -14.05
N LYS A 24 6.03 12.32 -14.68
CA LYS A 24 5.50 13.54 -14.09
C LYS A 24 4.08 13.82 -14.60
N SER A 25 3.35 14.66 -13.88
CA SER A 25 2.07 15.19 -14.37
C SER A 25 2.20 15.82 -15.76
N GLY A 26 1.33 15.41 -16.66
CA GLY A 26 1.35 15.84 -18.06
C GLY A 26 2.17 14.98 -19.00
N ASP A 27 2.99 14.06 -18.50
CA ASP A 27 3.76 13.14 -19.36
C ASP A 27 2.82 12.21 -20.14
N GLU A 28 3.15 11.97 -21.40
CA GLU A 28 2.43 11.04 -22.26
C GLU A 28 3.03 9.63 -22.13
N LEU A 29 2.19 8.65 -21.82
CA LEU A 29 2.55 7.24 -21.73
C LEU A 29 2.09 6.51 -23.00
N SER A 30 3.05 6.05 -23.81
CA SER A 30 2.78 5.25 -25.01
C SER A 30 2.61 3.77 -24.66
N LEU A 31 1.53 3.15 -25.10
CA LEU A 31 1.32 1.70 -24.97
C LEU A 31 2.45 0.88 -25.61
N THR A 32 2.94 1.35 -26.76
CA THR A 32 3.99 0.66 -27.53
C THR A 32 5.33 0.73 -26.82
N ASP A 33 5.70 1.92 -26.30
CA ASP A 33 6.99 2.12 -25.65
C ASP A 33 7.05 1.40 -24.29
N ILE A 34 5.96 1.46 -23.51
CA ILE A 34 5.86 0.69 -22.26
C ILE A 34 5.90 -0.81 -22.52
N ALA A 35 5.19 -1.31 -23.54
CA ALA A 35 5.23 -2.72 -23.91
C ALA A 35 6.64 -3.17 -24.31
N ALA A 36 7.34 -2.38 -25.11
CA ALA A 36 8.73 -2.63 -25.51
C ALA A 36 9.69 -2.60 -24.32
N LYS A 37 9.58 -1.57 -23.44
CA LYS A 37 10.40 -1.42 -22.22
C LYS A 37 10.26 -2.62 -21.27
N LEU A 38 9.04 -3.16 -21.16
CA LEU A 38 8.75 -4.28 -20.24
C LEU A 38 8.84 -5.67 -20.88
N GLY A 39 9.12 -5.76 -22.19
CA GLY A 39 9.21 -7.03 -22.91
C GLY A 39 7.90 -7.81 -22.97
N VAL A 40 6.75 -7.11 -23.07
CA VAL A 40 5.40 -7.70 -23.09
C VAL A 40 4.60 -7.24 -24.30
N SER A 41 3.46 -7.91 -24.56
CA SER A 41 2.52 -7.43 -25.59
C SER A 41 1.75 -6.18 -25.12
N ARG A 42 1.13 -5.46 -26.06
CA ARG A 42 0.34 -4.25 -25.77
C ARG A 42 -0.92 -4.51 -24.95
N THR A 43 -1.48 -5.71 -24.99
CA THR A 43 -2.74 -6.06 -24.32
C THR A 43 -2.63 -5.92 -22.79
N PRO A 44 -1.70 -6.57 -22.08
CA PRO A 44 -1.60 -6.42 -20.63
C PRO A 44 -1.20 -5.00 -20.20
N VAL A 45 -0.52 -4.21 -21.06
CA VAL A 45 -0.25 -2.79 -20.80
C VAL A 45 -1.53 -1.97 -20.87
N ARG A 46 -2.39 -2.23 -21.85
CA ARG A 46 -3.69 -1.55 -21.97
C ARG A 46 -4.59 -1.85 -20.77
N GLU A 47 -4.62 -3.10 -20.31
CA GLU A 47 -5.36 -3.48 -19.09
C GLU A 47 -4.79 -2.79 -17.85
N ALA A 48 -3.48 -2.66 -17.75
CA ALA A 48 -2.84 -1.91 -16.67
C ALA A 48 -3.19 -0.41 -16.73
N PHE A 49 -3.21 0.19 -17.92
CA PHE A 49 -3.62 1.58 -18.10
C PHE A 49 -5.08 1.80 -17.68
N GLN A 50 -5.99 0.87 -18.04
CA GLN A 50 -7.38 0.94 -17.58
C GLN A 50 -7.50 0.88 -16.05
N ALA A 51 -6.68 0.06 -15.40
CA ALA A 51 -6.63 0.00 -13.94
C ALA A 51 -6.11 1.31 -13.33
N LEU A 52 -5.06 1.90 -13.90
CA LEU A 52 -4.51 3.19 -13.44
C LEU A 52 -5.47 4.36 -13.68
N GLU A 53 -6.23 4.34 -14.78
CA GLU A 53 -7.28 5.33 -15.04
C GLU A 53 -8.42 5.23 -14.04
N ALA A 54 -8.86 4.01 -13.73
CA ALA A 54 -9.89 3.77 -12.71
C ALA A 54 -9.47 4.26 -11.32
N GLU A 55 -8.16 4.32 -11.05
CA GLU A 55 -7.58 4.89 -9.82
C GLU A 55 -7.30 6.40 -9.93
N GLY A 56 -7.56 7.01 -11.08
CA GLY A 56 -7.37 8.44 -11.29
C GLY A 56 -5.90 8.87 -11.48
N LEU A 57 -4.96 7.95 -11.70
CA LEU A 57 -3.53 8.24 -11.86
C LEU A 57 -3.15 8.69 -13.27
N ILE A 58 -3.92 8.25 -14.26
CA ILE A 58 -3.74 8.64 -15.67
C ILE A 58 -5.10 8.92 -16.32
N GLU A 59 -5.07 9.54 -17.49
CA GLU A 59 -6.23 9.75 -18.36
C GLU A 59 -5.95 9.08 -19.70
N LEU A 60 -6.78 8.10 -20.10
CA LEU A 60 -6.65 7.43 -21.38
C LEU A 60 -6.98 8.37 -22.55
N ARG A 61 -6.17 8.32 -23.59
CA ARG A 61 -6.41 9.03 -24.85
C ARG A 61 -6.61 8.06 -25.99
N MET A 62 -7.69 8.28 -26.72
CA MET A 62 -8.06 7.42 -27.86
C MET A 62 -6.89 7.38 -28.87
N ASN A 63 -6.39 6.17 -29.13
CA ASN A 63 -5.25 5.88 -30.02
C ASN A 63 -3.91 6.54 -29.70
N LYS A 64 -3.76 7.21 -28.54
CA LYS A 64 -2.56 7.95 -28.17
C LYS A 64 -1.90 7.52 -26.85
N GLY A 65 -2.41 6.44 -26.21
CA GLY A 65 -1.88 6.03 -24.90
C GLY A 65 -2.60 6.71 -23.74
N ALA A 66 -1.87 7.32 -22.81
CA ALA A 66 -2.44 7.99 -21.64
C ALA A 66 -1.62 9.22 -21.24
N ILE A 67 -2.22 10.11 -20.47
CA ILE A 67 -1.54 11.24 -19.82
C ILE A 67 -1.54 11.03 -18.32
N VAL A 68 -0.40 11.29 -17.69
CA VAL A 68 -0.23 11.26 -16.24
C VAL A 68 -0.99 12.41 -15.60
N LYS A 69 -1.87 12.09 -14.64
CA LYS A 69 -2.60 13.10 -13.84
C LYS A 69 -1.75 13.60 -12.68
N PRO A 70 -2.00 14.80 -12.17
CA PRO A 70 -1.29 15.28 -10.99
C PRO A 70 -1.61 14.39 -9.79
N ILE A 71 -0.56 14.02 -9.04
CA ILE A 71 -0.67 13.40 -7.73
C ILE A 71 -0.47 14.53 -6.73
N ASP A 72 -1.56 15.13 -6.30
CA ASP A 72 -1.59 16.26 -5.38
C ASP A 72 -1.90 15.82 -3.94
N GLU A 73 -1.90 16.78 -3.03
CA GLU A 73 -2.25 16.57 -1.63
C GLU A 73 -3.65 15.96 -1.47
N LYS A 74 -4.59 16.41 -2.31
CA LYS A 74 -5.96 15.90 -2.29
C LYS A 74 -6.01 14.42 -2.66
N TYR A 75 -5.30 14.01 -3.73
CA TYR A 75 -5.24 12.60 -4.11
C TYR A 75 -4.71 11.72 -2.97
N ILE A 76 -3.64 12.17 -2.30
CA ILE A 76 -3.06 11.43 -1.17
C ILE A 76 -4.05 11.37 0.00
N THR A 77 -4.66 12.49 0.34
CA THR A 77 -5.65 12.56 1.44
C THR A 77 -6.82 11.63 1.17
N ASP A 78 -7.47 11.74 0.00
CA ASP A 78 -8.61 10.90 -0.38
C ASP A 78 -8.25 9.39 -0.32
N HIS A 79 -7.04 9.05 -0.81
CA HIS A 79 -6.54 7.68 -0.77
C HIS A 79 -6.36 7.15 0.66
N TYR A 80 -5.79 7.95 1.55
CA TYR A 80 -5.55 7.57 2.94
C TYR A 80 -6.84 7.56 3.78
N GLU A 81 -7.77 8.45 3.53
CA GLU A 81 -9.11 8.43 4.16
C GLU A 81 -9.83 7.11 3.88
N MET A 82 -9.76 6.62 2.64
CA MET A 82 -10.30 5.28 2.31
C MET A 82 -9.56 4.16 3.05
N ARG A 83 -8.24 4.24 3.17
CA ARG A 83 -7.46 3.27 3.95
C ARG A 83 -7.84 3.31 5.43
N ILE A 84 -7.95 4.49 6.04
CA ILE A 84 -8.37 4.67 7.43
C ILE A 84 -9.70 3.95 7.67
N LEU A 85 -10.72 4.22 6.85
CA LEU A 85 -12.04 3.61 6.97
C LEU A 85 -12.01 2.08 6.86
N LEU A 86 -11.31 1.57 5.86
CA LEU A 86 -11.34 0.14 5.55
C LEU A 86 -10.39 -0.67 6.44
N GLU A 87 -9.19 -0.18 6.72
CA GLU A 87 -8.21 -0.91 7.55
C GLU A 87 -8.60 -0.92 9.03
N SER A 88 -9.15 0.19 9.54
CA SER A 88 -9.65 0.23 10.91
C SER A 88 -10.84 -0.72 11.14
N GLU A 89 -11.73 -0.84 10.15
CA GLU A 89 -12.79 -1.84 10.17
C GLU A 89 -12.24 -3.27 10.09
N ALA A 90 -11.22 -3.51 9.23
CA ALA A 90 -10.56 -4.81 9.14
C ALA A 90 -9.94 -5.22 10.49
N ALA A 91 -9.24 -4.32 11.17
CA ALA A 91 -8.64 -4.58 12.48
C ALA A 91 -9.71 -4.89 13.55
N ALA A 92 -10.83 -4.14 13.55
CA ALA A 92 -11.93 -4.42 14.47
C ALA A 92 -12.57 -5.80 14.22
N ARG A 93 -12.73 -6.20 12.96
CA ARG A 93 -13.24 -7.53 12.60
C ARG A 93 -12.27 -8.63 12.96
N ALA A 94 -10.98 -8.47 12.67
CA ALA A 94 -9.93 -9.40 13.05
C ALA A 94 -9.94 -9.66 14.58
N ALA A 95 -10.13 -8.61 15.38
CA ALA A 95 -10.25 -8.76 16.83
C ALA A 95 -11.50 -9.56 17.26
N LYS A 96 -12.64 -9.39 16.56
CA LYS A 96 -13.87 -10.15 16.84
C LYS A 96 -13.75 -11.62 16.42
N ASN A 97 -13.21 -11.86 15.23
CA ASN A 97 -13.12 -13.20 14.64
C ASN A 97 -11.97 -14.01 15.27
N GLY A 98 -10.93 -13.34 15.76
CA GLY A 98 -9.67 -13.92 16.18
C GLY A 98 -8.67 -13.98 15.02
N MET A 99 -7.38 -13.96 15.36
CA MET A 99 -6.26 -14.03 14.43
C MET A 99 -5.19 -14.97 15.00
N PRO A 100 -5.21 -16.26 14.63
CA PRO A 100 -4.28 -17.26 15.18
C PRO A 100 -2.81 -16.92 14.97
N GLU A 101 -2.49 -16.23 13.87
CA GLU A 101 -1.12 -15.83 13.52
C GLU A 101 -0.60 -14.61 14.29
N ALA A 102 -1.43 -13.95 15.12
CA ALA A 102 -1.06 -12.71 15.79
C ALA A 102 0.19 -12.84 16.66
N ASP A 103 0.32 -13.95 17.43
CA ASP A 103 1.50 -14.18 18.26
C ASP A 103 2.78 -14.29 17.44
N LYS A 104 2.74 -15.07 16.37
CA LYS A 104 3.89 -15.24 15.46
C LYS A 104 4.31 -13.92 14.80
N LEU A 105 3.35 -13.08 14.41
CA LEU A 105 3.64 -11.77 13.83
C LEU A 105 4.22 -10.82 14.87
N ILE A 106 3.71 -10.83 16.11
CA ILE A 106 4.28 -10.04 17.21
C ILE A 106 5.73 -10.45 17.46
N GLU A 107 6.04 -11.75 17.50
CA GLU A 107 7.41 -12.26 17.68
C GLU A 107 8.35 -11.76 16.56
N LYS A 108 7.91 -11.83 15.29
CA LYS A 108 8.68 -11.30 14.15
C LYS A 108 8.93 -9.79 14.27
N LEU A 109 7.91 -9.03 14.68
CA LEU A 109 8.04 -7.58 14.87
C LEU A 109 8.99 -7.22 16.01
N LEU A 110 8.95 -7.96 17.13
CA LEU A 110 9.87 -7.79 18.25
C LEU A 110 11.31 -8.14 17.87
N ASP A 111 11.52 -9.16 17.04
CA ASP A 111 12.84 -9.48 16.50
C ASP A 111 13.34 -8.39 15.55
N ALA A 112 12.50 -7.94 14.61
CA ALA A 112 12.82 -6.81 13.73
C ALA A 112 13.17 -5.54 14.52
N GLN A 113 12.47 -5.26 15.62
CA GLN A 113 12.73 -4.11 16.49
C GLN A 113 14.13 -4.15 17.14
N LYS A 114 14.61 -5.34 17.53
CA LYS A 114 15.96 -5.51 18.11
C LYS A 114 17.09 -5.25 17.11
N ARG A 115 16.85 -5.49 15.83
CA ARG A 115 17.84 -5.34 14.74
C ARG A 115 17.49 -4.25 13.73
N MET A 116 16.70 -3.25 14.14
CA MET A 116 16.12 -2.24 13.25
C MET A 116 17.17 -1.47 12.43
N GLU A 117 18.35 -1.19 13.01
CA GLU A 117 19.43 -0.48 12.31
C GLU A 117 20.02 -1.30 11.13
N SER A 118 19.96 -2.63 11.23
CA SER A 118 20.46 -3.56 10.20
C SER A 118 19.37 -4.11 9.29
N LEU A 119 18.10 -3.78 9.55
CA LEU A 119 16.97 -4.26 8.78
C LEU A 119 16.96 -3.64 7.39
N SER A 120 16.95 -4.46 6.36
CA SER A 120 16.83 -3.95 4.99
C SER A 120 15.45 -3.38 4.72
N THR A 121 15.35 -2.45 3.76
CA THR A 121 14.06 -1.89 3.33
C THR A 121 13.09 -3.00 2.86
N SER A 122 13.59 -4.00 2.12
CA SER A 122 12.76 -5.11 1.64
C SER A 122 12.21 -5.95 2.78
N GLU A 123 13.04 -6.30 3.78
CA GLU A 123 12.59 -7.06 4.95
C GLU A 123 11.51 -6.31 5.73
N TYR A 124 11.66 -5.00 5.90
CA TYR A 124 10.64 -4.18 6.54
C TYR A 124 9.35 -4.14 5.72
N GLU A 125 9.43 -3.91 4.40
CA GLU A 125 8.27 -3.85 3.51
C GLU A 125 7.52 -5.18 3.48
N ASP A 126 8.23 -6.31 3.46
CA ASP A 126 7.66 -7.66 3.49
C ASP A 126 6.93 -7.92 4.82
N LEU A 127 7.55 -7.56 5.94
CA LEU A 127 6.94 -7.72 7.26
C LEU A 127 5.71 -6.81 7.45
N ASN A 128 5.81 -5.56 7.01
CA ASN A 128 4.71 -4.61 6.98
C ASN A 128 3.53 -5.15 6.16
N PHE A 129 3.80 -5.69 4.98
CA PHE A 129 2.78 -6.30 4.13
C PHE A 129 2.16 -7.56 4.78
N GLU A 130 2.98 -8.40 5.42
CA GLU A 130 2.51 -9.61 6.11
C GLU A 130 1.54 -9.26 7.26
N VAL A 131 1.83 -8.21 8.04
CA VAL A 131 0.95 -7.74 9.12
C VAL A 131 -0.40 -7.29 8.60
N HIS A 132 -0.40 -6.38 7.63
CA HIS A 132 -1.65 -5.83 7.09
C HIS A 132 -2.50 -6.91 6.41
N THR A 133 -1.91 -7.74 5.56
CA THR A 133 -2.63 -8.82 4.88
C THR A 133 -3.14 -9.89 5.84
N GLY A 134 -2.42 -10.19 6.91
CA GLY A 134 -2.88 -11.05 7.99
C GLY A 134 -4.14 -10.50 8.67
N ILE A 135 -4.16 -9.21 9.00
CA ILE A 135 -5.32 -8.52 9.57
C ILE A 135 -6.51 -8.55 8.59
N TRP A 136 -6.29 -8.25 7.30
CA TRP A 136 -7.35 -8.27 6.29
C TRP A 136 -7.94 -9.68 6.10
N THR A 137 -7.09 -10.71 6.16
CA THR A 137 -7.52 -12.12 6.09
C THR A 137 -8.38 -12.47 7.30
N ALA A 138 -7.94 -12.10 8.52
CA ALA A 138 -8.66 -12.35 9.76
C ALA A 138 -9.99 -11.57 9.86
N ALA A 139 -10.14 -10.49 9.09
CA ALA A 139 -11.41 -9.76 8.99
C ALA A 139 -12.53 -10.57 8.32
N ASP A 140 -12.20 -11.69 7.68
CA ASP A 140 -13.13 -12.63 7.02
C ASP A 140 -14.12 -11.96 6.07
N ASN A 141 -13.61 -11.05 5.22
CA ASN A 141 -14.39 -10.38 4.19
C ASN A 141 -13.56 -10.24 2.90
N MET A 142 -13.75 -11.16 1.98
CA MET A 142 -13.00 -11.22 0.72
C MET A 142 -13.14 -9.94 -0.14
N ARG A 143 -14.28 -9.23 -0.07
CA ARG A 143 -14.44 -7.97 -0.80
C ARG A 143 -13.61 -6.85 -0.18
N LEU A 144 -13.62 -6.75 1.15
CA LEU A 144 -12.77 -5.82 1.91
C LEU A 144 -11.28 -6.09 1.63
N TYR A 145 -10.86 -7.35 1.70
CA TYR A 145 -9.50 -7.77 1.34
C TYR A 145 -9.07 -7.29 -0.05
N LYS A 146 -9.92 -7.52 -1.07
CA LYS A 146 -9.62 -7.09 -2.46
C LYS A 146 -9.52 -5.57 -2.60
N MET A 147 -10.40 -4.82 -1.94
CA MET A 147 -10.34 -3.36 -1.95
C MET A 147 -9.04 -2.85 -1.29
N LEU A 148 -8.68 -3.38 -0.12
CA LEU A 148 -7.45 -3.02 0.58
C LEU A 148 -6.20 -3.42 -0.22
N SER A 149 -6.19 -4.60 -0.84
CA SER A 149 -5.08 -5.02 -1.71
C SER A 149 -4.87 -4.07 -2.90
N ASN A 150 -5.94 -3.51 -3.46
CA ASN A 150 -5.83 -2.51 -4.53
C ASN A 150 -5.29 -1.17 -4.02
N LEU A 151 -5.70 -0.75 -2.82
CA LEU A 151 -5.22 0.49 -2.20
C LEU A 151 -3.77 0.37 -1.70
N TRP A 152 -3.30 -0.83 -1.35
CA TRP A 152 -1.96 -1.05 -0.78
C TRP A 152 -0.82 -0.56 -1.67
N ASN A 153 -0.94 -0.73 -2.98
CA ASN A 153 0.06 -0.31 -3.96
C ASN A 153 -0.04 1.18 -4.32
N GLY A 154 -0.51 2.00 -3.40
CA GLY A 154 -0.70 3.43 -3.57
C GLY A 154 0.51 4.27 -3.16
N PRO A 155 0.30 5.52 -2.71
CA PRO A 155 1.34 6.52 -2.47
C PRO A 155 2.42 6.18 -1.44
N SER A 156 2.26 5.12 -0.64
CA SER A 156 3.28 4.69 0.34
C SER A 156 4.57 4.16 -0.29
N ILE A 157 4.55 3.87 -1.61
CA ILE A 157 5.69 3.33 -2.33
C ILE A 157 6.57 4.48 -2.83
N GLY A 158 7.80 4.58 -2.31
CA GLY A 158 8.82 5.45 -2.90
C GLY A 158 9.14 6.74 -2.12
N PHE A 159 8.59 6.95 -0.92
CA PHE A 159 8.88 8.15 -0.13
C PHE A 159 10.06 7.95 0.81
N THR A 160 11.04 8.89 0.70
CA THR A 160 12.23 8.97 1.56
C THR A 160 11.94 9.83 2.77
N SER A 161 11.29 9.27 3.76
CA SER A 161 11.38 9.77 5.14
C SER A 161 12.70 9.30 5.77
N PRO A 162 13.17 9.87 6.90
CA PRO A 162 14.18 9.20 7.71
C PRO A 162 13.67 7.80 8.04
N LYS A 163 14.15 6.80 7.26
CA LYS A 163 13.55 5.45 7.20
C LYS A 163 13.50 4.81 8.57
N LEU A 164 14.56 4.99 9.36
CA LEU A 164 14.71 4.35 10.67
C LEU A 164 13.62 4.77 11.65
N ASP A 165 13.37 6.08 11.82
CA ASP A 165 12.35 6.58 12.74
C ASP A 165 10.93 6.11 12.34
N HIS A 166 10.67 6.09 11.03
CA HIS A 166 9.41 5.58 10.51
C HIS A 166 9.25 4.09 10.82
N TYR A 167 10.29 3.29 10.59
CA TYR A 167 10.26 1.85 10.82
C TYR A 167 10.06 1.51 12.30
N ILE A 168 10.77 2.21 13.21
CA ILE A 168 10.64 2.02 14.65
C ILE A 168 9.20 2.29 15.10
N LYS A 169 8.64 3.45 14.72
CA LYS A 169 7.27 3.83 15.10
C LYS A 169 6.23 2.87 14.54
N SER A 170 6.31 2.59 13.24
CA SER A 170 5.37 1.71 12.56
C SER A 170 5.40 0.28 13.15
N THR A 171 6.58 -0.26 13.43
CA THR A 171 6.73 -1.57 14.06
C THR A 171 6.07 -1.61 15.44
N GLN A 172 6.25 -0.57 16.26
CA GLN A 172 5.60 -0.49 17.58
C GLN A 172 4.08 -0.38 17.47
N GLU A 173 3.57 0.40 16.52
CA GLU A 173 2.15 0.53 16.26
C GLU A 173 1.52 -0.81 15.82
N HIS A 174 2.19 -1.56 14.95
CA HIS A 174 1.77 -2.90 14.55
C HIS A 174 1.68 -3.87 15.74
N ILE A 175 2.67 -3.85 16.64
CA ILE A 175 2.64 -4.64 17.87
C ILE A 175 1.42 -4.27 18.73
N ASN A 176 1.12 -2.98 18.86
CA ASN A 176 -0.04 -2.50 19.62
C ASN A 176 -1.36 -2.99 18.99
N ILE A 177 -1.51 -2.85 17.67
CA ILE A 177 -2.68 -3.31 16.91
C ILE A 177 -2.90 -4.82 17.11
N LEU A 178 -1.87 -5.63 16.85
CA LEU A 178 -1.94 -7.08 16.99
C LEU A 178 -2.23 -7.51 18.44
N THR A 179 -1.68 -6.78 19.41
CA THR A 179 -1.96 -7.02 20.84
C THR A 179 -3.44 -6.76 21.16
N CYS A 180 -4.04 -5.70 20.60
CA CYS A 180 -5.46 -5.42 20.75
C CYS A 180 -6.33 -6.50 20.08
N ILE A 181 -5.93 -6.97 18.89
CA ILE A 181 -6.60 -8.06 18.16
C ILE A 181 -6.56 -9.34 19.00
N LYS A 182 -5.39 -9.72 19.53
CA LYS A 182 -5.22 -10.87 20.40
C LYS A 182 -6.11 -10.82 21.65
N LYS A 183 -6.24 -9.62 22.25
CA LYS A 183 -7.11 -9.39 23.42
C LYS A 183 -8.60 -9.32 23.07
N LYS A 184 -8.96 -9.45 21.79
CA LYS A 184 -10.32 -9.31 21.27
C LYS A 184 -10.95 -7.94 21.54
N ASP A 185 -10.12 -6.91 21.73
CA ASP A 185 -10.56 -5.53 21.92
C ASP A 185 -10.76 -4.85 20.56
N ALA A 186 -11.91 -5.08 19.95
CA ALA A 186 -12.24 -4.56 18.63
C ALA A 186 -12.27 -3.03 18.57
N LYS A 187 -12.70 -2.38 19.67
CA LYS A 187 -12.76 -0.91 19.72
C LYS A 187 -11.36 -0.31 19.73
N LYS A 188 -10.47 -0.89 20.54
CA LYS A 188 -9.08 -0.42 20.61
C LYS A 188 -8.29 -0.78 19.37
N ALA A 189 -8.47 -2.00 18.81
CA ALA A 189 -7.83 -2.40 17.56
C ALA A 189 -8.18 -1.45 16.40
N ARG A 190 -9.45 -1.03 16.27
CA ARG A 190 -9.90 0.00 15.33
C ARG A 190 -9.13 1.30 15.51
N LYS A 191 -9.10 1.83 16.73
CA LYS A 191 -8.47 3.11 17.05
C LYS A 191 -6.95 3.10 16.80
N GLU A 192 -6.27 2.04 17.20
CA GLU A 192 -4.81 1.90 16.97
C GLU A 192 -4.49 1.85 15.47
N MET A 193 -5.31 1.14 14.66
CA MET A 193 -5.14 1.10 13.21
C MET A 193 -5.43 2.47 12.56
N GLU A 194 -6.50 3.15 12.97
CA GLU A 194 -6.83 4.51 12.52
C GLU A 194 -5.65 5.46 12.74
N GLN A 195 -5.12 5.53 13.96
CA GLN A 195 -3.96 6.36 14.30
C GLN A 195 -2.69 5.99 13.51
N HIS A 196 -2.46 4.70 13.28
CA HIS A 196 -1.34 4.22 12.48
C HIS A 196 -1.42 4.74 11.03
N ILE A 197 -2.59 4.63 10.39
CA ILE A 197 -2.77 5.08 9.00
C ILE A 197 -2.76 6.60 8.90
N GLU A 198 -3.38 7.34 9.86
CA GLU A 198 -3.33 8.80 9.94
C GLU A 198 -1.88 9.31 10.04
N ARG A 199 -1.08 8.74 10.95
CA ARG A 199 0.34 9.10 11.07
C ARG A 199 1.11 8.77 9.77
N SER A 200 0.78 7.68 9.10
CA SER A 200 1.38 7.32 7.81
C SER A 200 1.06 8.36 6.74
N MET A 201 -0.19 8.81 6.67
CA MET A 201 -0.64 9.91 5.79
C MET A 201 0.14 11.19 6.05
N ASP A 202 0.18 11.64 7.32
CA ASP A 202 0.90 12.85 7.72
C ASP A 202 2.37 12.81 7.33
N ASN A 203 3.00 11.65 7.50
CA ASN A 203 4.40 11.46 7.12
C ASN A 203 4.60 11.60 5.61
N ILE A 204 3.68 11.09 4.81
CA ILE A 204 3.73 11.22 3.36
C ILE A 204 3.48 12.67 2.95
N LEU A 205 2.42 13.31 3.44
CA LEU A 205 2.11 14.70 3.11
C LEU A 205 3.28 15.66 3.42
N LYS A 206 3.99 15.45 4.53
CA LYS A 206 5.17 16.25 4.90
C LYS A 206 6.37 16.03 3.98
N ASN A 207 6.53 14.85 3.42
CA ASN A 207 7.72 14.46 2.66
C ASN A 207 7.48 14.36 1.15
N PHE A 208 6.22 14.41 0.71
CA PHE A 208 5.87 14.35 -0.69
C PHE A 208 6.25 15.65 -1.39
N LYS A 209 7.10 15.55 -2.39
CA LYS A 209 7.38 16.69 -3.27
C LYS A 209 6.31 16.68 -4.35
N PHE A 210 5.23 17.43 -4.12
CA PHE A 210 4.23 17.71 -5.16
C PHE A 210 4.92 18.36 -6.36
N ARG A 211 4.84 17.70 -7.52
CA ARG A 211 5.48 18.15 -8.76
C ARG A 211 4.48 18.20 -9.89
#